data_a3e3917af9fb636b06fa900524c991fc
#
_entry.id   a3e3917af9fb636b06fa900524c991fc
#
_cell.length_a   1.000
_cell.length_b   1.000
_cell.length_c   1.000
_cell.angle_alpha   90.00
_cell.angle_beta   90.00
_cell.angle_gamma   90.00
#
_symmetry.space_group_name_H-M   'P 1'
#
loop_
_entity.id
_entity.type
_entity.pdbx_description
1 polymer ?
#
loop_
_entity_poly.entity_id
_entity_poly.type
_entity_poly.pdbx_seq_one_letter_code
_entity_poly.pdbx_strand_id
1 'polypeptide(L)'
;MLNFLFSSPADSLALRAFLAFLTALVIGLACGPALIRELKKLHFGQAVRTDGPKTHLAKDGTPTMGGALILAAITLSTLCWADLGNRFIWVVLFVTLGYGAIGWIDDYRKIVHHDPHGMSAREKFSWQSVIGLAAAFYLALALAVEPGGTFAEAIGAWYDARFPLDVTANIHLYLPLWTDWAFPLGLIGFIVFVYIVIVGSSNAVNLTDGLDGLAILPTVLVGSALGLYAYAAGNPDFAGAAYAAAAPHIPGAEELAVLAAALAGAGLAFLWFNAHPAQVFMGDVGALALGGCLGTMAVVARVELILAVMGGIFVVETLSVMIQTTYFRFSHGKRVFLMAPIHHHFELKGWQETQVVVRFWIITFILTALGLSVLALH
;
A
#
# COMPACT_ATOMS: atom_id res chain seq x y z
N MET A 1 0.49 0.99 22.96
CA MET A 1 0.94 1.61 24.22
C MET A 1 -0.22 2.16 25.04
N LEU A 2 -1.13 2.94 24.46
CA LEU A 2 -2.27 3.52 25.21
C LEU A 2 -3.50 2.60 25.29
N ASN A 3 -3.51 1.46 24.60
CA ASN A 3 -4.63 0.52 24.65
C ASN A 3 -4.90 -0.07 26.04
N PHE A 4 -3.91 -0.02 26.96
CA PHE A 4 -4.10 -0.42 28.36
C PHE A 4 -5.13 0.43 29.13
N LEU A 5 -5.50 1.60 28.59
CA LEU A 5 -6.52 2.46 29.18
C LEU A 5 -7.95 1.91 29.00
N PHE A 6 -8.11 0.87 28.20
CA PHE A 6 -9.41 0.28 27.91
C PHE A 6 -9.53 -1.08 28.58
N SER A 7 -10.69 -1.32 29.20
CA SER A 7 -10.97 -2.53 29.98
C SER A 7 -11.09 -3.80 29.13
N SER A 8 -11.41 -3.66 27.85
CA SER A 8 -11.46 -4.74 26.86
C SER A 8 -10.90 -4.26 25.52
N PRO A 9 -9.89 -4.93 24.92
CA PRO A 9 -9.36 -4.56 23.61
C PRO A 9 -10.40 -4.62 22.49
N ALA A 10 -11.27 -5.62 22.50
CA ALA A 10 -12.29 -5.81 21.47
C ALA A 10 -13.35 -4.69 21.48
N ASP A 11 -13.86 -4.34 22.66
CA ASP A 11 -14.89 -3.30 22.83
C ASP A 11 -14.38 -1.88 22.51
N SER A 12 -13.05 -1.71 22.44
CA SER A 12 -12.39 -0.42 22.23
C SER A 12 -11.83 -0.24 20.83
N LEU A 13 -11.89 -1.25 19.94
CA LEU A 13 -11.22 -1.21 18.64
C LEU A 13 -11.66 -0.01 17.78
N ALA A 14 -12.96 0.25 17.67
CA ALA A 14 -13.47 1.38 16.92
C ALA A 14 -12.99 2.73 17.49
N LEU A 15 -12.95 2.86 18.83
CA LEU A 15 -12.44 4.05 19.49
C LEU A 15 -10.93 4.20 19.28
N ARG A 16 -10.15 3.10 19.37
CA ARG A 16 -8.71 3.11 19.11
C ARG A 16 -8.40 3.46 17.66
N ALA A 17 -9.16 2.94 16.71
CA ALA A 17 -9.05 3.30 15.29
C ALA A 17 -9.35 4.78 15.07
N PHE A 18 -10.42 5.31 15.66
CA PHE A 18 -10.74 6.73 15.60
C PHE A 18 -9.65 7.63 16.20
N LEU A 19 -9.12 7.25 17.35
CA LEU A 19 -8.01 7.98 17.99
C LEU A 19 -6.71 7.87 17.18
N ALA A 20 -6.45 6.73 16.54
CA ALA A 20 -5.33 6.56 15.64
C ALA A 20 -5.44 7.48 14.41
N PHE A 21 -6.63 7.56 13.82
CA PHE A 21 -6.91 8.50 12.73
C PHE A 21 -6.64 9.95 13.15
N LEU A 22 -7.20 10.39 14.28
CA LEU A 22 -7.03 11.76 14.77
C LEU A 22 -5.58 12.07 15.12
N THR A 23 -4.88 11.13 15.77
CA THR A 23 -3.47 11.31 16.14
C THR A 23 -2.60 11.48 14.90
N ALA A 24 -2.77 10.62 13.90
CA ALA A 24 -2.03 10.71 12.65
C ALA A 24 -2.34 12.00 11.87
N LEU A 25 -3.61 12.39 11.82
CA LEU A 25 -4.06 13.64 11.20
C LEU A 25 -3.42 14.86 11.88
N VAL A 26 -3.45 14.92 13.21
CA VAL A 26 -2.88 16.03 13.99
C VAL A 26 -1.36 16.08 13.81
N ILE A 27 -0.66 14.96 13.90
CA ILE A 27 0.80 14.90 13.66
C ILE A 27 1.11 15.44 12.26
N GLY A 28 0.40 14.97 11.24
CA GLY A 28 0.63 15.38 9.86
C GLY A 28 0.40 16.89 9.65
N LEU A 29 -0.73 17.42 10.13
CA LEU A 29 -1.04 18.85 10.00
C LEU A 29 -0.12 19.75 10.83
N ALA A 30 0.24 19.35 12.05
CA ALA A 30 1.10 20.14 12.93
C ALA A 30 2.57 20.15 12.49
N CYS A 31 3.10 18.98 12.07
CA CYS A 31 4.50 18.84 11.68
C CYS A 31 4.74 19.20 10.19
N GLY A 32 3.71 19.14 9.34
CA GLY A 32 3.83 19.40 7.90
C GLY A 32 4.51 20.73 7.55
N PRO A 33 4.05 21.89 8.08
CA PRO A 33 4.67 23.17 7.76
C PRO A 33 6.13 23.27 8.20
N ALA A 34 6.51 22.61 9.29
CA ALA A 34 7.90 22.59 9.76
C ALA A 34 8.76 21.75 8.82
N LEU A 35 8.31 20.53 8.46
CA LEU A 35 9.01 19.67 7.52
C LEU A 35 9.21 20.37 6.16
N ILE A 36 8.15 20.96 5.60
CA ILE A 36 8.22 21.65 4.30
C ILE A 36 9.27 22.78 4.35
N ARG A 37 9.32 23.54 5.45
CA ARG A 37 10.34 24.59 5.62
C ARG A 37 11.76 24.03 5.63
N GLU A 38 11.99 22.92 6.37
CA GLU A 38 13.31 22.31 6.44
C GLU A 38 13.73 21.69 5.10
N LEU A 39 12.82 20.99 4.40
CA LEU A 39 13.10 20.45 3.07
C LEU A 39 13.44 21.57 2.06
N LYS A 40 12.75 22.70 2.12
CA LYS A 40 13.07 23.87 1.28
C LYS A 40 14.46 24.46 1.60
N LYS A 41 14.84 24.58 2.88
CA LYS A 41 16.16 25.07 3.29
C LYS A 41 17.30 24.16 2.80
N LEU A 42 17.07 22.87 2.82
CA LEU A 42 18.02 21.87 2.38
C LEU A 42 18.09 21.74 0.83
N HIS A 43 17.32 22.56 0.10
CA HIS A 43 17.20 22.52 -1.37
C HIS A 43 16.81 21.13 -1.89
N PHE A 44 15.98 20.42 -1.15
CA PHE A 44 15.44 19.11 -1.55
C PHE A 44 14.36 19.26 -2.64
N GLY A 45 14.58 20.14 -3.61
CA GLY A 45 13.73 20.29 -4.79
C GLY A 45 14.00 19.19 -5.82
N GLN A 46 12.94 18.61 -6.33
CA GLN A 46 13.05 17.65 -7.41
C GLN A 46 13.39 18.37 -8.72
N ALA A 47 14.44 17.95 -9.41
CA ALA A 47 14.72 18.40 -10.77
C ALA A 47 13.61 17.88 -11.70
N VAL A 48 12.90 18.80 -12.34
CA VAL A 48 11.82 18.44 -13.27
C VAL A 48 12.43 17.86 -14.55
N ARG A 49 11.91 16.72 -15.00
CA ARG A 49 12.32 16.10 -16.26
C ARG A 49 11.95 17.00 -17.44
N THR A 50 12.89 17.19 -18.36
CA THR A 50 12.71 18.04 -19.54
C THR A 50 11.91 17.38 -20.66
N ASP A 51 11.70 16.06 -20.58
CA ASP A 51 10.96 15.23 -21.56
C ASP A 51 9.47 15.07 -21.23
N GLY A 52 9.00 15.66 -20.10
CA GLY A 52 7.60 15.65 -19.65
C GLY A 52 6.76 16.80 -20.20
N PRO A 53 5.46 16.91 -19.79
CA PRO A 53 4.59 18.02 -20.09
C PRO A 53 5.22 19.36 -19.63
N LYS A 54 5.15 20.41 -20.46
CA LYS A 54 5.73 21.73 -20.15
C LYS A 54 5.16 22.37 -18.89
N THR A 55 3.95 21.99 -18.49
CA THR A 55 3.30 22.44 -17.27
C THR A 55 4.07 22.06 -15.99
N HIS A 56 4.84 20.97 -16.05
CA HIS A 56 5.64 20.50 -14.92
C HIS A 56 6.84 21.40 -14.61
N LEU A 57 7.31 22.22 -15.57
CA LEU A 57 8.40 23.16 -15.34
C LEU A 57 8.06 24.23 -14.27
N ALA A 58 6.78 24.52 -14.08
CA ALA A 58 6.34 25.44 -13.03
C ALA A 58 6.46 24.87 -11.61
N LYS A 59 6.68 23.54 -11.48
CA LYS A 59 6.85 22.83 -10.21
C LYS A 59 8.30 22.73 -9.74
N ASP A 60 9.22 23.31 -10.52
CA ASP A 60 10.64 23.33 -10.16
C ASP A 60 10.85 23.99 -8.80
N GLY A 61 11.64 23.35 -7.94
CA GLY A 61 11.88 23.82 -6.57
C GLY A 61 10.83 23.36 -5.52
N THR A 62 9.76 22.66 -5.91
CA THR A 62 8.88 22.02 -4.92
C THR A 62 9.63 20.89 -4.20
N PRO A 63 9.71 20.90 -2.84
CA PRO A 63 10.44 19.89 -2.11
C PRO A 63 9.80 18.50 -2.26
N THR A 64 10.63 17.47 -2.30
CA THR A 64 10.22 16.05 -2.25
C THR A 64 10.54 15.42 -0.89
N MET A 65 10.30 14.11 -0.74
CA MET A 65 10.46 13.34 0.51
C MET A 65 9.38 13.64 1.58
N GLY A 66 8.25 14.22 1.18
CA GLY A 66 7.11 14.42 2.09
C GLY A 66 6.52 13.13 2.65
N GLY A 67 6.78 12.00 2.00
CA GLY A 67 6.44 10.67 2.49
C GLY A 67 6.98 10.35 3.88
N ALA A 68 8.09 10.96 4.29
CA ALA A 68 8.63 10.82 5.64
C ALA A 68 7.63 11.27 6.72
N LEU A 69 6.85 12.33 6.45
CA LEU A 69 5.78 12.79 7.36
C LEU A 69 4.67 11.74 7.48
N ILE A 70 4.27 11.16 6.35
CA ILE A 70 3.24 10.12 6.32
C ILE A 70 3.69 8.93 7.17
N LEU A 71 4.90 8.44 6.94
CA LEU A 71 5.45 7.28 7.66
C LEU A 71 5.59 7.55 9.16
N ALA A 72 6.08 8.74 9.55
CA ALA A 72 6.17 9.12 10.95
C ALA A 72 4.78 9.17 11.61
N ALA A 73 3.79 9.78 10.93
CA ALA A 73 2.44 9.87 11.47
C ALA A 73 1.75 8.50 11.60
N ILE A 74 1.85 7.63 10.58
CA ILE A 74 1.34 6.26 10.64
C ILE A 74 2.01 5.49 11.77
N THR A 75 3.36 5.49 11.81
CA THR A 75 4.11 4.69 12.77
C THR A 75 3.82 5.11 14.20
N LEU A 76 3.95 6.40 14.50
CA LEU A 76 3.72 6.92 15.86
C LEU A 76 2.27 6.66 16.31
N SER A 77 1.30 6.91 15.43
CA SER A 77 -0.10 6.68 15.75
C SER A 77 -0.38 5.19 15.97
N THR A 78 0.11 4.30 15.11
CA THR A 78 -0.05 2.85 15.26
C THR A 78 0.61 2.36 16.58
N LEU A 79 1.82 2.81 16.89
CA LEU A 79 2.50 2.44 18.13
C LEU A 79 1.75 2.93 19.38
N CYS A 80 1.04 4.04 19.29
CA CYS A 80 0.23 4.55 20.41
C CYS A 80 -1.04 3.72 20.63
N TRP A 81 -1.76 3.35 19.57
CA TRP A 81 -3.14 2.88 19.67
C TRP A 81 -3.33 1.40 19.34
N ALA A 82 -2.46 0.79 18.50
CA ALA A 82 -2.57 -0.61 18.18
C ALA A 82 -2.12 -1.53 19.32
N ASP A 83 -2.61 -2.77 19.28
CA ASP A 83 -2.09 -3.83 20.13
C ASP A 83 -0.72 -4.29 19.61
N LEU A 84 0.32 -3.94 20.33
CA LEU A 84 1.71 -4.28 19.97
C LEU A 84 2.04 -5.76 20.20
N GLY A 85 1.15 -6.53 20.84
CA GLY A 85 1.24 -7.99 20.88
C GLY A 85 0.82 -8.64 19.56
N ASN A 86 0.14 -7.90 18.68
CA ASN A 86 -0.35 -8.43 17.42
C ASN A 86 0.76 -8.51 16.37
N ARG A 87 1.01 -9.72 15.86
CA ARG A 87 2.05 -10.02 14.87
C ARG A 87 1.83 -9.32 13.51
N PHE A 88 0.58 -9.09 13.10
CA PHE A 88 0.24 -8.51 11.81
C PHE A 88 0.57 -7.01 11.77
N ILE A 89 0.46 -6.30 12.88
CA ILE A 89 0.91 -4.90 12.99
C ILE A 89 2.41 -4.79 12.66
N TRP A 90 3.22 -5.69 13.23
CA TRP A 90 4.67 -5.64 13.01
C TRP A 90 5.09 -5.97 11.59
N VAL A 91 4.44 -6.94 10.93
CA VAL A 91 4.81 -7.27 9.55
C VAL A 91 4.42 -6.15 8.58
N VAL A 92 3.25 -5.51 8.78
CA VAL A 92 2.85 -4.36 7.96
C VAL A 92 3.79 -3.18 8.19
N LEU A 93 4.13 -2.86 9.44
CA LEU A 93 5.11 -1.80 9.75
C LEU A 93 6.50 -2.13 9.20
N PHE A 94 6.96 -3.39 9.28
CA PHE A 94 8.23 -3.83 8.72
C PHE A 94 8.33 -3.55 7.22
N VAL A 95 7.31 -3.95 6.45
CA VAL A 95 7.28 -3.68 5.00
C VAL A 95 7.19 -2.18 4.74
N THR A 96 6.30 -1.49 5.42
CA THR A 96 6.07 -0.04 5.24
C THR A 96 7.34 0.76 5.49
N LEU A 97 7.99 0.53 6.63
CA LEU A 97 9.22 1.25 6.99
C LEU A 97 10.42 0.78 6.16
N GLY A 98 10.51 -0.51 5.84
CA GLY A 98 11.57 -1.05 5.01
C GLY A 98 11.52 -0.48 3.58
N TYR A 99 10.33 -0.41 2.98
CA TYR A 99 10.18 0.20 1.65
C TYR A 99 10.33 1.72 1.71
N GLY A 100 9.90 2.35 2.80
CA GLY A 100 10.19 3.75 3.07
C GLY A 100 11.68 4.05 3.14
N ALA A 101 12.47 3.18 3.77
CA ALA A 101 13.92 3.32 3.82
C ALA A 101 14.58 3.18 2.45
N ILE A 102 14.09 2.26 1.60
CA ILE A 102 14.55 2.16 0.20
C ILE A 102 14.27 3.47 -0.54
N GLY A 103 13.04 3.98 -0.44
CA GLY A 103 12.65 5.24 -1.07
C GLY A 103 13.46 6.42 -0.52
N TRP A 104 13.72 6.46 0.79
CA TRP A 104 14.58 7.47 1.40
C TRP A 104 15.99 7.48 0.80
N ILE A 105 16.62 6.33 0.67
CA ILE A 105 17.96 6.21 0.09
C ILE A 105 17.95 6.66 -1.38
N ASP A 106 16.91 6.31 -2.13
CA ASP A 106 16.77 6.71 -3.53
C ASP A 106 16.64 8.23 -3.67
N ASP A 107 15.69 8.82 -2.95
CA ASP A 107 15.46 10.28 -2.96
C ASP A 107 16.67 11.05 -2.42
N TYR A 108 17.31 10.56 -1.36
CA TYR A 108 18.51 11.16 -0.79
C TYR A 108 19.67 11.20 -1.80
N ARG A 109 19.91 10.09 -2.54
CA ARG A 109 20.95 10.07 -3.60
C ARG A 109 20.65 11.06 -4.71
N LYS A 110 19.41 11.16 -5.16
CA LYS A 110 18.99 12.12 -6.19
C LYS A 110 19.28 13.56 -5.79
N ILE A 111 19.07 13.90 -4.53
CA ILE A 111 19.11 15.27 -4.04
C ILE A 111 20.53 15.65 -3.57
N VAL A 112 21.10 14.87 -2.63
CA VAL A 112 22.36 15.23 -1.98
C VAL A 112 23.56 14.95 -2.86
N HIS A 113 23.55 13.86 -3.61
CA HIS A 113 24.62 13.53 -4.54
C HIS A 113 24.41 14.11 -5.94
N HIS A 114 23.30 14.85 -6.17
CA HIS A 114 22.93 15.38 -7.50
C HIS A 114 22.97 14.31 -8.58
N ASP A 115 22.67 13.06 -8.22
CA ASP A 115 22.59 11.95 -9.16
C ASP A 115 21.12 11.80 -9.61
N PRO A 116 20.78 12.23 -10.84
CA PRO A 116 19.40 12.19 -11.33
C PRO A 116 18.85 10.76 -11.46
N HIS A 117 19.72 9.75 -11.40
CA HIS A 117 19.31 8.35 -11.49
C HIS A 117 18.99 7.73 -10.12
N GLY A 118 19.53 8.29 -9.01
CA GLY A 118 19.34 7.75 -7.66
C GLY A 118 19.83 6.31 -7.51
N MET A 119 18.98 5.42 -6.98
CA MET A 119 19.26 3.99 -6.98
C MET A 119 18.99 3.40 -8.37
N SER A 120 19.84 2.49 -8.84
CA SER A 120 19.53 1.75 -10.06
C SER A 120 18.26 0.91 -9.89
N ALA A 121 17.49 0.71 -10.97
CA ALA A 121 16.27 -0.10 -10.93
C ALA A 121 16.52 -1.52 -10.38
N ARG A 122 17.69 -2.11 -10.69
CA ARG A 122 18.07 -3.43 -10.18
C ARG A 122 18.34 -3.41 -8.68
N GLU A 123 19.04 -2.40 -8.18
CA GLU A 123 19.34 -2.23 -6.76
C GLU A 123 18.05 -2.04 -5.95
N LYS A 124 17.18 -1.12 -6.40
CA LYS A 124 15.86 -0.88 -5.79
C LYS A 124 15.03 -2.17 -5.74
N PHE A 125 14.90 -2.85 -6.87
CA PHE A 125 14.15 -4.10 -6.97
C PHE A 125 14.74 -5.21 -6.09
N SER A 126 16.08 -5.30 -5.98
CA SER A 126 16.72 -6.31 -5.12
C SER A 126 16.40 -6.10 -3.65
N TRP A 127 16.47 -4.86 -3.15
CA TRP A 127 16.11 -4.56 -1.76
C TRP A 127 14.61 -4.74 -1.49
N GLN A 128 13.75 -4.33 -2.42
CA GLN A 128 12.32 -4.62 -2.33
C GLN A 128 12.06 -6.14 -2.28
N SER A 129 12.80 -6.91 -3.08
CA SER A 129 12.68 -8.37 -3.09
C SER A 129 13.11 -9.00 -1.77
N VAL A 130 14.20 -8.54 -1.15
CA VAL A 130 14.65 -9.05 0.14
C VAL A 130 13.58 -8.83 1.22
N ILE A 131 13.05 -7.61 1.34
CA ILE A 131 12.04 -7.28 2.34
C ILE A 131 10.72 -7.99 2.01
N GLY A 132 10.29 -7.97 0.73
CA GLY A 132 9.06 -8.59 0.28
C GLY A 132 9.06 -10.12 0.46
N LEU A 133 10.17 -10.80 0.16
CA LEU A 133 10.31 -12.24 0.39
C LEU A 133 10.33 -12.58 1.88
N ALA A 134 11.02 -11.77 2.70
CA ALA A 134 11.03 -11.99 4.14
C ALA A 134 9.61 -11.86 4.73
N ALA A 135 8.86 -10.84 4.31
CA ALA A 135 7.46 -10.67 4.70
C ALA A 135 6.56 -11.80 4.17
N ALA A 136 6.73 -12.21 2.91
CA ALA A 136 5.97 -13.28 2.30
C ALA A 136 6.20 -14.62 3.00
N PHE A 137 7.44 -14.93 3.32
CA PHE A 137 7.79 -16.13 4.07
C PHE A 137 7.18 -16.12 5.49
N TYR A 138 7.32 -14.99 6.19
CA TYR A 138 6.73 -14.83 7.51
C TYR A 138 5.20 -14.98 7.48
N LEU A 139 4.52 -14.30 6.53
CA LEU A 139 3.06 -14.36 6.40
C LEU A 139 2.56 -15.76 6.02
N ALA A 140 3.27 -16.44 5.12
CA ALA A 140 2.94 -17.81 4.75
C ALA A 140 2.95 -18.74 5.97
N LEU A 141 3.97 -18.63 6.82
CA LEU A 141 4.03 -19.42 8.06
C LEU A 141 2.96 -18.94 9.06
N ALA A 142 2.83 -17.63 9.25
CA ALA A 142 1.88 -17.07 10.21
C ALA A 142 0.42 -17.44 9.91
N LEU A 143 0.06 -17.53 8.63
CA LEU A 143 -1.28 -17.93 8.18
C LEU A 143 -1.45 -19.47 8.14
N ALA A 144 -0.37 -20.23 7.97
CA ALA A 144 -0.41 -21.68 7.98
C ALA A 144 -0.45 -22.30 9.39
N VAL A 145 -0.01 -21.56 10.42
CA VAL A 145 0.03 -22.06 11.80
C VAL A 145 -1.39 -22.05 12.40
N GLU A 146 -1.81 -23.18 12.94
CA GLU A 146 -3.03 -23.33 13.73
C GLU A 146 -2.97 -22.43 14.99
N PRO A 147 -4.13 -21.98 15.52
CA PRO A 147 -4.17 -21.20 16.76
C PRO A 147 -3.46 -21.92 17.92
N GLY A 148 -2.43 -21.30 18.46
CA GLY A 148 -1.60 -21.87 19.54
C GLY A 148 -0.40 -22.72 19.09
N GLY A 149 -0.26 -22.99 17.79
CA GLY A 149 0.89 -23.70 17.24
C GLY A 149 2.13 -22.82 17.03
N THR A 150 3.26 -23.43 16.74
CA THR A 150 4.55 -22.76 16.47
C THR A 150 4.94 -22.84 14.99
N PHE A 151 5.79 -21.92 14.53
CA PHE A 151 6.36 -21.99 13.18
C PHE A 151 7.15 -23.27 12.92
N ALA A 152 7.81 -23.81 13.94
CA ALA A 152 8.55 -25.05 13.84
C ALA A 152 7.62 -26.24 13.56
N GLU A 153 6.46 -26.30 14.23
CA GLU A 153 5.42 -27.31 13.98
C GLU A 153 4.85 -27.21 12.56
N ALA A 154 4.55 -25.99 12.09
CA ALA A 154 4.07 -25.79 10.73
C ALA A 154 5.08 -26.23 9.67
N ILE A 155 6.36 -25.89 9.86
CA ILE A 155 7.44 -26.30 8.96
C ILE A 155 7.63 -27.82 9.03
N GLY A 156 7.63 -28.40 10.23
CA GLY A 156 7.75 -29.84 10.44
C GLY A 156 6.62 -30.61 9.76
N ALA A 157 5.38 -30.23 9.99
CA ALA A 157 4.20 -30.83 9.37
C ALA A 157 4.26 -30.74 7.83
N TRP A 158 4.68 -29.60 7.29
CA TRP A 158 4.86 -29.43 5.85
C TRP A 158 5.97 -30.33 5.28
N TYR A 159 7.08 -30.47 5.99
CA TYR A 159 8.19 -31.36 5.60
C TYR A 159 7.79 -32.82 5.67
N ASP A 160 7.19 -33.26 6.78
CA ASP A 160 6.78 -34.67 7.02
C ASP A 160 5.71 -35.12 6.02
N ALA A 161 4.83 -34.23 5.62
CA ALA A 161 3.82 -34.48 4.61
C ALA A 161 4.37 -34.44 3.16
N ARG A 162 5.66 -34.28 2.96
CA ARG A 162 6.35 -34.21 1.66
C ARG A 162 5.88 -33.03 0.80
N PHE A 163 5.82 -31.86 1.41
CA PHE A 163 5.48 -30.60 0.72
C PHE A 163 4.09 -30.56 0.07
N PRO A 164 3.00 -30.85 0.80
CA PRO A 164 1.68 -30.85 0.22
C PRO A 164 1.29 -29.45 -0.24
N LEU A 165 0.51 -29.40 -1.31
CA LEU A 165 -0.05 -28.13 -1.80
C LEU A 165 -1.16 -27.63 -0.88
N ASP A 166 -1.84 -28.53 -0.17
CA ASP A 166 -3.01 -28.25 0.65
C ASP A 166 -2.65 -28.39 2.15
N VAL A 167 -1.90 -27.39 2.66
CA VAL A 167 -1.46 -27.40 4.08
C VAL A 167 -2.55 -26.88 5.00
N THR A 168 -3.15 -25.74 4.65
CA THR A 168 -4.28 -25.14 5.39
C THR A 168 -5.14 -24.29 4.45
N ALA A 169 -6.42 -24.14 4.77
CA ALA A 169 -7.33 -23.28 4.03
C ALA A 169 -6.84 -21.81 3.99
N ASN A 170 -6.16 -21.37 5.03
CA ASN A 170 -5.72 -19.96 5.14
C ASN A 170 -4.68 -19.53 4.09
N ILE A 171 -4.05 -20.44 3.35
CA ILE A 171 -3.11 -20.12 2.27
C ILE A 171 -3.64 -20.44 0.87
N HIS A 172 -4.93 -20.67 0.72
CA HIS A 172 -5.59 -20.77 -0.59
C HIS A 172 -5.82 -19.38 -1.19
N LEU A 173 -5.82 -19.28 -2.51
CA LEU A 173 -6.27 -18.08 -3.21
C LEU A 173 -7.80 -18.08 -3.30
N TYR A 174 -8.43 -17.07 -2.74
CA TYR A 174 -9.89 -16.91 -2.74
C TYR A 174 -10.34 -16.06 -3.92
N LEU A 175 -11.40 -16.51 -4.61
CA LEU A 175 -12.05 -15.75 -5.67
C LEU A 175 -13.22 -14.96 -5.10
N PRO A 176 -13.23 -13.59 -5.16
CA PRO A 176 -14.20 -12.72 -4.49
C PRO A 176 -15.56 -13.01 -5.02
N LEU A 177 -16.30 -13.51 -5.47
CA LEU A 177 -17.66 -13.74 -5.95
C LEU A 177 -18.01 -15.21 -6.08
N TRP A 178 -17.04 -16.11 -5.95
CA TRP A 178 -17.22 -17.56 -6.04
C TRP A 178 -16.75 -18.21 -4.75
N THR A 179 -17.66 -18.24 -3.77
CA THR A 179 -17.40 -18.72 -2.41
C THR A 179 -16.91 -20.18 -2.34
N ASP A 180 -17.27 -20.98 -3.34
CA ASP A 180 -16.88 -22.41 -3.40
C ASP A 180 -15.51 -22.62 -4.07
N TRP A 181 -14.86 -21.55 -4.55
CA TRP A 181 -13.62 -21.65 -5.30
C TRP A 181 -12.45 -21.09 -4.50
N ALA A 182 -11.77 -21.97 -3.80
CA ALA A 182 -10.48 -21.71 -3.20
C ALA A 182 -9.42 -22.50 -3.96
N PHE A 183 -8.42 -21.79 -4.52
CA PHE A 183 -7.36 -22.43 -5.28
C PHE A 183 -6.15 -22.70 -4.37
N PRO A 184 -5.74 -23.97 -4.16
CA PRO A 184 -4.62 -24.30 -3.31
C PRO A 184 -3.31 -23.89 -3.98
N LEU A 185 -2.61 -22.92 -3.40
CA LEU A 185 -1.30 -22.45 -3.88
C LEU A 185 -0.14 -23.29 -3.32
N GLY A 186 -0.37 -23.96 -2.19
CA GLY A 186 0.70 -24.54 -1.38
C GLY A 186 1.62 -23.46 -0.78
N LEU A 187 2.50 -23.85 0.11
CA LEU A 187 3.35 -22.89 0.83
C LEU A 187 4.25 -22.08 -0.13
N ILE A 188 4.93 -22.75 -1.06
CA ILE A 188 5.84 -22.08 -2.01
C ILE A 188 5.07 -21.17 -2.97
N GLY A 189 3.97 -21.67 -3.56
CA GLY A 189 3.13 -20.87 -4.45
C GLY A 189 2.55 -19.65 -3.74
N PHE A 190 2.15 -19.80 -2.49
CA PHE A 190 1.68 -18.70 -1.67
C PHE A 190 2.76 -17.66 -1.38
N ILE A 191 3.98 -18.08 -1.02
CA ILE A 191 5.13 -17.17 -0.83
C ILE A 191 5.37 -16.33 -2.09
N VAL A 192 5.42 -17.00 -3.27
CA VAL A 192 5.62 -16.31 -4.55
C VAL A 192 4.49 -15.35 -4.85
N PHE A 193 3.26 -15.76 -4.62
CA PHE A 193 2.07 -14.90 -4.84
C PHE A 193 2.08 -13.67 -3.92
N VAL A 194 2.30 -13.86 -2.63
CA VAL A 194 2.41 -12.76 -1.64
C VAL A 194 3.53 -11.78 -2.01
N TYR A 195 4.69 -12.32 -2.39
CA TYR A 195 5.80 -11.50 -2.87
C TYR A 195 5.39 -10.62 -4.06
N ILE A 196 4.70 -11.20 -5.05
CA ILE A 196 4.22 -10.45 -6.22
C ILE A 196 3.23 -9.36 -5.80
N VAL A 197 2.31 -9.66 -4.88
CA VAL A 197 1.33 -8.69 -4.38
C VAL A 197 2.03 -7.52 -3.67
N ILE A 198 2.95 -7.80 -2.74
CA ILE A 198 3.63 -6.76 -1.96
C ILE A 198 4.52 -5.88 -2.85
N VAL A 199 5.40 -6.50 -3.65
CA VAL A 199 6.33 -5.76 -4.53
C VAL A 199 5.57 -5.07 -5.66
N GLY A 200 4.56 -5.74 -6.24
CA GLY A 200 3.72 -5.21 -7.30
C GLY A 200 2.94 -3.98 -6.84
N SER A 201 2.28 -4.05 -5.69
CA SER A 201 1.55 -2.92 -5.11
C SER A 201 2.46 -1.73 -4.79
N SER A 202 3.65 -1.99 -4.24
CA SER A 202 4.65 -0.97 -3.95
C SER A 202 5.02 -0.18 -5.21
N ASN A 203 5.38 -0.87 -6.28
CA ASN A 203 5.76 -0.23 -7.54
C ASN A 203 4.56 0.41 -8.24
N ALA A 204 3.36 -0.16 -8.10
CA ALA A 204 2.16 0.39 -8.73
C ALA A 204 1.76 1.75 -8.14
N VAL A 205 1.81 1.90 -6.82
CA VAL A 205 1.58 3.20 -6.16
C VAL A 205 2.69 4.19 -6.55
N ASN A 206 3.95 3.74 -6.60
CA ASN A 206 5.06 4.60 -7.01
C ASN A 206 4.94 5.10 -8.47
N LEU A 207 4.51 4.26 -9.40
CA LEU A 207 4.25 4.67 -10.78
C LEU A 207 3.06 5.65 -10.90
N THR A 208 2.12 5.60 -9.97
CA THR A 208 0.95 6.48 -9.95
C THR A 208 1.26 7.86 -9.36
N ASP A 209 2.33 8.00 -8.55
CA ASP A 209 2.71 9.25 -7.88
C ASP A 209 3.40 10.24 -8.84
N GLY A 210 2.74 10.56 -9.95
CA GLY A 210 3.26 11.46 -10.98
C GLY A 210 2.62 12.84 -11.05
N LEU A 211 1.47 13.04 -10.39
CA LEU A 211 0.72 14.31 -10.36
C LEU A 211 0.32 14.67 -8.93
N ASP A 212 0.14 15.98 -8.68
CA ASP A 212 -0.21 16.54 -7.37
C ASP A 212 -1.47 15.89 -6.80
N GLY A 213 -1.34 15.17 -5.69
CA GLY A 213 -2.45 14.50 -5.01
C GLY A 213 -2.96 13.21 -5.65
N LEU A 214 -2.41 12.79 -6.80
CA LEU A 214 -2.95 11.66 -7.56
C LEU A 214 -2.91 10.35 -6.80
N ALA A 215 -1.79 9.98 -6.19
CA ALA A 215 -1.60 8.68 -5.54
C ALA A 215 -2.17 8.64 -4.12
N ILE A 216 -2.13 9.75 -3.38
CA ILE A 216 -2.41 9.72 -1.94
C ILE A 216 -3.89 9.47 -1.63
N LEU A 217 -4.86 10.11 -2.30
CA LEU A 217 -6.27 9.86 -2.03
C LEU A 217 -6.73 8.46 -2.42
N PRO A 218 -6.38 7.92 -3.59
CA PRO A 218 -6.57 6.49 -3.88
C PRO A 218 -6.01 5.56 -2.81
N THR A 219 -4.81 5.85 -2.29
CA THR A 219 -4.20 5.07 -1.20
C THR A 219 -5.03 5.14 0.08
N VAL A 220 -5.55 6.32 0.45
CA VAL A 220 -6.45 6.48 1.61
C VAL A 220 -7.74 5.69 1.43
N LEU A 221 -8.37 5.77 0.27
CA LEU A 221 -9.63 5.05 -0.01
C LEU A 221 -9.43 3.53 0.05
N VAL A 222 -8.43 3.03 -0.67
CA VAL A 222 -8.13 1.59 -0.71
C VAL A 222 -7.66 1.09 0.65
N GLY A 223 -6.78 1.83 1.35
CA GLY A 223 -6.30 1.48 2.69
C GLY A 223 -7.42 1.42 3.72
N SER A 224 -8.37 2.37 3.67
CA SER A 224 -9.55 2.37 4.54
C SER A 224 -10.44 1.14 4.27
N ALA A 225 -10.67 0.81 3.00
CA ALA A 225 -11.43 -0.38 2.63
C ALA A 225 -10.74 -1.68 3.08
N LEU A 226 -9.42 -1.76 2.93
CA LEU A 226 -8.64 -2.91 3.44
C LEU A 226 -8.72 -3.03 4.96
N GLY A 227 -8.78 -1.90 5.69
CA GLY A 227 -9.04 -1.90 7.13
C GLY A 227 -10.39 -2.52 7.50
N LEU A 228 -11.44 -2.22 6.72
CA LEU A 228 -12.76 -2.86 6.91
C LEU A 228 -12.72 -4.35 6.59
N TYR A 229 -12.03 -4.76 5.54
CA TYR A 229 -11.82 -6.18 5.23
C TYR A 229 -11.02 -6.91 6.30
N ALA A 230 -9.97 -6.29 6.81
CA ALA A 230 -9.19 -6.85 7.91
C ALA A 230 -10.03 -7.01 9.18
N TYR A 231 -10.89 -6.01 9.46
CA TYR A 231 -11.86 -6.10 10.56
C TYR A 231 -12.84 -7.26 10.34
N ALA A 232 -13.37 -7.42 9.13
CA ALA A 232 -14.27 -8.53 8.79
C ALA A 232 -13.57 -9.89 8.88
N ALA A 233 -12.33 -10.00 8.41
CA ALA A 233 -11.56 -11.25 8.47
C ALA A 233 -11.24 -11.67 9.90
N GLY A 234 -11.02 -10.72 10.81
CA GLY A 234 -10.75 -11.00 12.22
C GLY A 234 -12.01 -11.11 13.10
N ASN A 235 -13.17 -10.66 12.59
CA ASN A 235 -14.44 -10.67 13.34
C ASN A 235 -15.57 -11.29 12.49
N PRO A 236 -15.74 -12.61 12.54
CA PRO A 236 -16.72 -13.31 11.72
C PRO A 236 -18.17 -12.89 11.99
N ASP A 237 -18.50 -12.40 13.19
CA ASP A 237 -19.85 -11.94 13.52
C ASP A 237 -20.23 -10.64 12.78
N PHE A 238 -19.24 -9.84 12.39
CA PHE A 238 -19.43 -8.63 11.60
C PHE A 238 -19.69 -8.93 10.11
N ALA A 239 -18.97 -9.89 9.61
CA ALA A 239 -18.99 -10.25 8.19
C ALA A 239 -20.14 -11.22 7.92
N GLY A 240 -21.33 -10.94 7.86
CA GLY A 240 -22.48 -11.83 7.58
C GLY A 240 -22.15 -13.29 7.21
N ALA A 241 -23.04 -14.21 7.43
CA ALA A 241 -22.79 -15.66 7.35
C ALA A 241 -22.16 -16.11 6.01
N ALA A 242 -22.42 -15.40 4.93
CA ALA A 242 -21.95 -15.78 3.61
C ALA A 242 -20.50 -15.34 3.33
N TYR A 243 -20.07 -14.15 3.79
CA TYR A 243 -18.65 -13.79 3.72
C TYR A 243 -17.80 -14.68 4.64
N ALA A 244 -18.30 -14.97 5.85
CA ALA A 244 -17.62 -15.87 6.78
C ALA A 244 -17.47 -17.30 6.23
N ALA A 245 -18.39 -17.74 5.36
CA ALA A 245 -18.29 -19.01 4.64
C ALA A 245 -17.30 -18.96 3.46
N ALA A 246 -17.08 -17.78 2.89
CA ALA A 246 -16.26 -17.59 1.68
C ALA A 246 -14.81 -17.22 1.97
N ALA A 247 -14.52 -16.57 3.09
CA ALA A 247 -13.20 -16.09 3.46
C ALA A 247 -12.74 -16.72 4.78
N PRO A 248 -11.46 -17.04 4.94
CA PRO A 248 -10.96 -17.61 6.18
C PRO A 248 -11.04 -16.60 7.31
N HIS A 249 -11.42 -17.07 8.51
CA HIS A 249 -11.26 -16.28 9.73
C HIS A 249 -9.78 -16.18 10.09
N ILE A 250 -9.28 -14.97 10.19
CA ILE A 250 -7.88 -14.67 10.53
C ILE A 250 -7.83 -13.92 11.86
N PRO A 251 -7.71 -14.64 12.98
CA PRO A 251 -7.67 -14.04 14.31
C PRO A 251 -6.53 -13.02 14.43
N GLY A 252 -6.85 -11.82 14.88
CA GLY A 252 -5.92 -10.71 14.99
C GLY A 252 -5.83 -9.80 13.76
N ALA A 253 -6.44 -10.17 12.62
CA ALA A 253 -6.45 -9.29 11.44
C ALA A 253 -7.23 -8.00 11.69
N GLU A 254 -8.25 -8.03 12.55
CA GLU A 254 -9.08 -6.87 12.93
C GLU A 254 -8.27 -5.69 13.45
N GLU A 255 -7.13 -5.96 14.05
CA GLU A 255 -6.24 -4.92 14.59
C GLU A 255 -5.65 -4.01 13.48
N LEU A 256 -5.56 -4.49 12.24
CA LEU A 256 -5.15 -3.68 11.10
C LEU A 256 -6.12 -2.53 10.81
N ALA A 257 -7.35 -2.54 11.34
CA ALA A 257 -8.26 -1.40 11.24
C ALA A 257 -7.68 -0.15 11.94
N VAL A 258 -6.93 -0.32 13.02
CA VAL A 258 -6.23 0.78 13.71
C VAL A 258 -5.13 1.37 12.84
N LEU A 259 -4.32 0.51 12.20
CA LEU A 259 -3.27 0.94 11.26
C LEU A 259 -3.87 1.60 10.01
N ALA A 260 -4.96 1.05 9.46
CA ALA A 260 -5.67 1.63 8.32
C ALA A 260 -6.23 3.02 8.65
N ALA A 261 -6.75 3.21 9.84
CA ALA A 261 -7.23 4.50 10.33
C ALA A 261 -6.07 5.51 10.48
N ALA A 262 -4.92 5.08 10.99
CA ALA A 262 -3.70 5.89 11.05
C ALA A 262 -3.23 6.30 9.65
N LEU A 263 -3.24 5.36 8.68
CA LEU A 263 -2.92 5.62 7.28
C LEU A 263 -3.88 6.67 6.69
N ALA A 264 -5.18 6.53 6.94
CA ALA A 264 -6.18 7.48 6.46
C ALA A 264 -5.95 8.88 7.03
N GLY A 265 -5.70 9.00 8.34
CA GLY A 265 -5.41 10.29 8.99
C GLY A 265 -4.13 10.94 8.45
N ALA A 266 -3.04 10.17 8.35
CA ALA A 266 -1.77 10.64 7.80
C ALA A 266 -1.88 11.03 6.33
N GLY A 267 -2.57 10.22 5.52
CA GLY A 267 -2.77 10.48 4.09
C GLY A 267 -3.61 11.72 3.83
N LEU A 268 -4.69 11.95 4.59
CA LEU A 268 -5.49 13.17 4.48
C LEU A 268 -4.72 14.42 4.95
N ALA A 269 -3.92 14.30 6.01
CA ALA A 269 -3.04 15.40 6.44
C ALA A 269 -2.00 15.74 5.37
N PHE A 270 -1.42 14.72 4.73
CA PHE A 270 -0.47 14.93 3.65
C PHE A 270 -1.14 15.52 2.41
N LEU A 271 -2.34 15.05 2.03
CA LEU A 271 -3.11 15.58 0.91
C LEU A 271 -3.35 17.10 1.05
N TRP A 272 -3.53 17.61 2.27
CA TRP A 272 -3.67 19.04 2.52
C TRP A 272 -2.52 19.87 1.93
N PHE A 273 -1.30 19.34 1.95
CA PHE A 273 -0.11 19.99 1.41
C PHE A 273 0.25 19.56 0.00
N ASN A 274 -0.21 18.38 -0.43
CA ASN A 274 0.11 17.77 -1.72
C ASN A 274 -0.97 18.02 -2.79
N ALA A 275 -2.15 18.53 -2.42
CA ALA A 275 -3.17 18.94 -3.38
C ALA A 275 -2.66 20.06 -4.29
N HIS A 276 -3.09 20.03 -5.56
CA HIS A 276 -2.64 21.00 -6.57
C HIS A 276 -2.98 22.46 -6.22
N PRO A 277 -2.04 23.43 -6.28
CA PRO A 277 -0.61 23.25 -6.53
C PRO A 277 0.13 22.72 -5.29
N ALA A 278 0.89 21.64 -5.44
CA ALA A 278 1.54 20.94 -4.34
C ALA A 278 2.62 21.80 -3.66
N GLN A 279 2.61 21.81 -2.33
CA GLN A 279 3.65 22.43 -1.50
C GLN A 279 4.81 21.48 -1.21
N VAL A 280 4.58 20.16 -1.36
CA VAL A 280 5.54 19.09 -1.14
C VAL A 280 5.11 17.86 -1.93
N PHE A 281 6.08 17.14 -2.52
CA PHE A 281 5.87 15.87 -3.18
C PHE A 281 6.11 14.71 -2.21
N MET A 282 5.40 13.60 -2.41
CA MET A 282 5.51 12.41 -1.58
C MET A 282 6.90 11.76 -1.71
N GLY A 283 7.38 11.63 -2.92
CA GLY A 283 8.64 10.96 -3.25
C GLY A 283 8.56 9.44 -3.11
N ASP A 284 9.65 8.79 -3.49
CA ASP A 284 9.76 7.33 -3.40
C ASP A 284 9.64 6.82 -1.95
N VAL A 285 10.01 7.66 -0.96
CA VAL A 285 9.84 7.38 0.48
C VAL A 285 8.40 6.99 0.82
N GLY A 286 7.43 7.80 0.38
CA GLY A 286 6.03 7.57 0.68
C GLY A 286 5.39 6.56 -0.27
N ALA A 287 5.65 6.72 -1.57
CA ALA A 287 4.96 5.95 -2.59
C ALA A 287 5.26 4.44 -2.49
N LEU A 288 6.54 4.05 -2.36
CA LEU A 288 6.93 2.65 -2.18
C LEU A 288 6.37 2.07 -0.88
N ALA A 289 6.47 2.82 0.21
CA ALA A 289 6.01 2.39 1.53
C ALA A 289 4.50 2.15 1.56
N LEU A 290 3.73 3.10 1.06
CA LEU A 290 2.26 3.01 1.06
C LEU A 290 1.77 1.86 0.19
N GLY A 291 2.35 1.67 -0.99
CA GLY A 291 2.00 0.54 -1.84
C GLY A 291 2.33 -0.81 -1.19
N GLY A 292 3.49 -0.93 -0.54
CA GLY A 292 3.86 -2.11 0.25
C GLY A 292 2.92 -2.35 1.43
N CYS A 293 2.51 -1.28 2.12
CA CYS A 293 1.51 -1.32 3.19
C CYS A 293 0.20 -1.91 2.70
N LEU A 294 -0.37 -1.37 1.59
CA LEU A 294 -1.62 -1.86 1.01
C LEU A 294 -1.53 -3.33 0.61
N GLY A 295 -0.44 -3.73 -0.07
CA GLY A 295 -0.22 -5.11 -0.48
C GLY A 295 -0.17 -6.07 0.72
N THR A 296 0.55 -5.68 1.77
CA THR A 296 0.68 -6.51 2.98
C THR A 296 -0.64 -6.61 3.75
N MET A 297 -1.40 -5.52 3.86
CA MET A 297 -2.74 -5.53 4.48
C MET A 297 -3.71 -6.45 3.72
N ALA A 298 -3.70 -6.39 2.39
CA ALA A 298 -4.56 -7.23 1.56
C ALA A 298 -4.26 -8.73 1.74
N VAL A 299 -2.98 -9.08 1.86
CA VAL A 299 -2.55 -10.47 2.13
C VAL A 299 -3.02 -10.93 3.49
N VAL A 300 -2.88 -10.13 4.54
CA VAL A 300 -3.39 -10.49 5.88
C VAL A 300 -4.90 -10.67 5.87
N ALA A 301 -5.63 -9.78 5.20
CA ALA A 301 -7.09 -9.85 5.10
C ALA A 301 -7.58 -10.90 4.06
N ARG A 302 -6.70 -11.56 3.30
CA ARG A 302 -6.97 -12.55 2.25
C ARG A 302 -7.86 -12.01 1.11
N VAL A 303 -7.61 -10.75 0.73
CA VAL A 303 -8.39 -10.00 -0.28
C VAL A 303 -7.50 -9.45 -1.40
N GLU A 304 -6.49 -10.21 -1.79
CA GLU A 304 -5.47 -9.80 -2.75
C GLU A 304 -6.08 -9.47 -4.13
N LEU A 305 -7.07 -10.25 -4.57
CA LEU A 305 -7.76 -9.99 -5.84
C LEU A 305 -8.72 -8.79 -5.75
N ILE A 306 -9.32 -8.58 -4.58
CA ILE A 306 -10.16 -7.40 -4.31
C ILE A 306 -9.28 -6.14 -4.30
N LEU A 307 -8.05 -6.21 -3.76
CA LEU A 307 -7.08 -5.13 -3.85
C LEU A 307 -6.84 -4.73 -5.32
N ALA A 308 -6.71 -5.69 -6.24
CA ALA A 308 -6.51 -5.39 -7.65
C ALA A 308 -7.72 -4.65 -8.26
N VAL A 309 -8.94 -4.92 -7.79
CA VAL A 309 -10.16 -4.20 -8.21
C VAL A 309 -10.19 -2.81 -7.58
N MET A 310 -10.10 -2.70 -6.26
CA MET A 310 -10.15 -1.41 -5.55
C MET A 310 -9.01 -0.49 -5.98
N GLY A 311 -7.81 -1.05 -6.13
CA GLY A 311 -6.61 -0.37 -6.63
C GLY A 311 -6.50 -0.32 -8.15
N GLY A 312 -7.61 -0.43 -8.89
CA GLY A 312 -7.60 -0.54 -10.36
C GLY A 312 -6.89 0.62 -11.07
N ILE A 313 -6.88 1.81 -10.49
CA ILE A 313 -6.07 2.93 -11.01
C ILE A 313 -4.57 2.58 -10.94
N PHE A 314 -4.06 2.07 -9.82
CA PHE A 314 -2.67 1.64 -9.69
C PHE A 314 -2.33 0.53 -10.70
N VAL A 315 -3.27 -0.41 -10.89
CA VAL A 315 -3.13 -1.50 -11.87
C VAL A 315 -3.05 -0.94 -13.30
N VAL A 316 -3.95 -0.05 -13.68
CA VAL A 316 -4.00 0.53 -15.04
C VAL A 316 -2.75 1.38 -15.31
N GLU A 317 -2.29 2.17 -14.34
CA GLU A 317 -1.03 2.93 -14.45
C GLU A 317 0.15 1.99 -14.72
N THR A 318 0.27 0.95 -13.92
CA THR A 318 1.36 -0.05 -14.07
C THR A 318 1.27 -0.79 -15.40
N LEU A 319 0.09 -1.27 -15.76
CA LEU A 319 -0.12 -1.97 -17.04
C LEU A 319 0.17 -1.05 -18.24
N SER A 320 -0.15 0.23 -18.15
CA SER A 320 0.16 1.18 -19.22
C SER A 320 1.68 1.29 -19.47
N VAL A 321 2.48 1.28 -18.40
CA VAL A 321 3.95 1.27 -18.50
C VAL A 321 4.45 -0.05 -19.06
N MET A 322 3.95 -1.17 -18.57
CA MET A 322 4.34 -2.51 -19.05
C MET A 322 4.02 -2.69 -20.54
N ILE A 323 2.81 -2.31 -20.96
CA ILE A 323 2.39 -2.37 -22.36
C ILE A 323 3.25 -1.45 -23.22
N GLN A 324 3.43 -0.20 -22.81
CA GLN A 324 4.23 0.78 -23.55
C GLN A 324 5.66 0.31 -23.73
N THR A 325 6.33 -0.11 -22.66
CA THR A 325 7.75 -0.51 -22.71
C THR A 325 7.95 -1.79 -23.52
N THR A 326 7.04 -2.74 -23.38
CA THR A 326 7.07 -4.01 -24.11
C THR A 326 6.83 -3.76 -25.60
N TYR A 327 5.76 -3.05 -25.94
CA TYR A 327 5.44 -2.73 -27.33
C TYR A 327 6.52 -1.89 -28.01
N PHE A 328 7.05 -0.86 -27.31
CA PHE A 328 8.13 -0.01 -27.82
C PHE A 328 9.37 -0.82 -28.20
N ARG A 329 9.72 -1.82 -27.37
CA ARG A 329 10.87 -2.71 -27.60
C ARG A 329 10.65 -3.61 -28.83
N PHE A 330 9.47 -4.22 -28.96
CA PHE A 330 9.17 -5.16 -30.04
C PHE A 330 8.78 -4.47 -31.36
N SER A 331 8.26 -3.25 -31.34
CA SER A 331 7.81 -2.52 -32.51
C SER A 331 8.84 -1.55 -33.09
N HIS A 332 10.12 -1.65 -32.68
CA HIS A 332 11.18 -0.76 -33.12
C HIS A 332 10.88 0.73 -32.86
N GLY A 333 10.40 1.07 -31.68
CA GLY A 333 10.22 2.44 -31.22
C GLY A 333 8.83 3.03 -31.42
N LYS A 334 7.82 2.25 -31.84
CA LYS A 334 6.43 2.71 -31.91
C LYS A 334 5.82 2.77 -30.50
N ARG A 335 4.94 3.73 -30.30
CA ARG A 335 4.25 3.95 -29.01
C ARG A 335 2.78 3.56 -29.11
N VAL A 336 2.24 2.90 -28.05
CA VAL A 336 0.81 2.65 -27.89
C VAL A 336 0.13 3.89 -27.31
N PHE A 337 0.72 4.43 -26.24
CA PHE A 337 0.26 5.65 -25.59
C PHE A 337 1.18 6.81 -25.97
N LEU A 338 0.71 8.06 -25.94
CA LEU A 338 1.53 9.24 -26.18
C LEU A 338 2.69 9.29 -25.16
N MET A 339 2.41 8.95 -23.90
CA MET A 339 3.35 8.77 -22.82
C MET A 339 2.79 7.76 -21.81
N ALA A 340 3.64 7.09 -21.05
CA ALA A 340 3.28 6.25 -19.92
C ALA A 340 4.09 6.69 -18.68
N PRO A 341 3.52 6.63 -17.48
CA PRO A 341 2.20 6.09 -17.12
C PRO A 341 1.01 6.83 -17.76
N ILE A 342 -0.22 6.26 -17.68
CA ILE A 342 -1.35 6.71 -18.50
C ILE A 342 -1.87 8.11 -18.14
N HIS A 343 -1.64 8.61 -16.91
CA HIS A 343 -2.00 9.98 -16.55
C HIS A 343 -1.32 10.99 -17.48
N HIS A 344 -0.06 10.81 -17.85
CA HIS A 344 0.64 11.65 -18.80
C HIS A 344 0.07 11.61 -20.23
N HIS A 345 -0.50 10.45 -20.62
CA HIS A 345 -1.20 10.35 -21.89
C HIS A 345 -2.40 11.31 -21.97
N PHE A 346 -3.16 11.42 -20.87
CA PHE A 346 -4.31 12.34 -20.80
C PHE A 346 -3.87 13.80 -20.76
N GLU A 347 -2.78 14.14 -20.05
CA GLU A 347 -2.21 15.48 -20.08
C GLU A 347 -1.79 15.89 -21.49
N LEU A 348 -1.08 15.00 -22.21
CA LEU A 348 -0.69 15.24 -23.60
C LEU A 348 -1.86 15.29 -24.58
N LYS A 349 -3.03 14.75 -24.20
CA LYS A 349 -4.30 14.95 -24.92
C LYS A 349 -4.98 16.29 -24.60
N GLY A 350 -4.41 17.09 -23.72
CA GLY A 350 -4.91 18.42 -23.38
C GLY A 350 -5.83 18.46 -22.14
N TRP A 351 -5.91 17.39 -21.34
CA TRP A 351 -6.59 17.46 -20.05
C TRP A 351 -5.75 18.24 -19.05
N GLN A 352 -6.41 19.08 -18.26
CA GLN A 352 -5.74 19.74 -17.14
C GLN A 352 -5.37 18.71 -16.06
N GLU A 353 -4.24 18.90 -15.39
CA GLU A 353 -3.77 18.04 -14.31
C GLU A 353 -4.87 17.75 -13.28
N THR A 354 -5.53 18.80 -12.79
CA THR A 354 -6.63 18.67 -11.83
C THR A 354 -7.80 17.83 -12.35
N GLN A 355 -8.07 17.86 -13.65
CA GLN A 355 -9.11 17.01 -14.25
C GLN A 355 -8.72 15.54 -14.25
N VAL A 356 -7.45 15.23 -14.54
CA VAL A 356 -6.94 13.86 -14.49
C VAL A 356 -7.04 13.34 -13.06
N VAL A 357 -6.52 14.10 -12.10
CA VAL A 357 -6.48 13.73 -10.68
C VAL A 357 -7.89 13.48 -10.14
N VAL A 358 -8.82 14.42 -10.31
CA VAL A 358 -10.19 14.28 -9.78
C VAL A 358 -10.93 13.11 -10.43
N ARG A 359 -10.77 12.89 -11.74
CA ARG A 359 -11.40 11.75 -12.43
C ARG A 359 -10.85 10.41 -11.92
N PHE A 360 -9.55 10.34 -11.66
CA PHE A 360 -8.94 9.13 -11.12
C PHE A 360 -9.38 8.87 -9.68
N TRP A 361 -9.58 9.92 -8.87
CA TRP A 361 -10.20 9.80 -7.55
C TRP A 361 -11.62 9.25 -7.62
N ILE A 362 -12.44 9.78 -8.55
CA ILE A 362 -13.83 9.29 -8.75
C ILE A 362 -13.82 7.81 -9.16
N ILE A 363 -12.94 7.43 -10.10
CA ILE A 363 -12.81 6.03 -10.53
C ILE A 363 -12.39 5.16 -9.35
N THR A 364 -11.39 5.57 -8.56
CA THR A 364 -10.96 4.82 -7.38
C THR A 364 -12.08 4.69 -6.36
N PHE A 365 -12.85 5.76 -6.11
CA PHE A 365 -14.01 5.69 -5.21
C PHE A 365 -15.04 4.66 -5.68
N ILE A 366 -15.37 4.66 -6.98
CA ILE A 366 -16.30 3.68 -7.57
C ILE A 366 -15.74 2.26 -7.43
N LEU A 367 -14.48 2.04 -7.77
CA LEU A 367 -13.85 0.72 -7.68
C LEU A 367 -13.74 0.23 -6.22
N THR A 368 -13.47 1.14 -5.28
CA THR A 368 -13.45 0.83 -3.85
C THR A 368 -14.86 0.47 -3.35
N ALA A 369 -15.88 1.21 -3.77
CA ALA A 369 -17.27 0.89 -3.45
C ALA A 369 -17.70 -0.47 -4.04
N LEU A 370 -17.30 -0.77 -5.28
CA LEU A 370 -17.50 -2.08 -5.89
C LEU A 370 -16.77 -3.19 -5.12
N GLY A 371 -15.52 -2.96 -4.72
CA GLY A 371 -14.80 -3.90 -3.88
C GLY A 371 -15.53 -4.14 -2.55
N LEU A 372 -15.93 -3.08 -1.85
CA LEU A 372 -16.66 -3.19 -0.59
C LEU A 372 -18.05 -3.82 -0.72
N SER A 373 -18.70 -3.74 -1.89
CA SER A 373 -20.00 -4.39 -2.09
C SER A 373 -19.92 -5.92 -1.92
N VAL A 374 -18.74 -6.52 -2.12
CA VAL A 374 -18.51 -7.94 -1.89
C VAL A 374 -18.76 -8.33 -0.41
N LEU A 375 -18.49 -7.42 0.55
CA LEU A 375 -18.82 -7.63 1.95
C LEU A 375 -20.32 -7.63 2.21
N ALA A 376 -21.10 -6.93 1.38
CA ALA A 376 -22.54 -6.75 1.57
C ALA A 376 -23.40 -7.73 0.73
N LEU A 377 -22.84 -8.28 -0.36
CA LEU A 377 -23.55 -9.20 -1.25
C LEU A 377 -23.68 -10.61 -0.68
N HIS A 378 -23.03 -10.87 0.41
CA HIS A 378 -23.00 -12.13 1.11
C HIS A 378 -23.42 -11.93 2.56
#